data_20dcfe8394a48123455abaf6cf8d3ff3
#
_entry.id   20dcfe8394a48123455abaf6cf8d3ff3
#
_cell.length_a   1.000
_cell.length_b   1.000
_cell.length_c   1.000
_cell.angle_alpha   90.00
_cell.angle_beta   90.00
_cell.angle_gamma   90.00
#
_symmetry.space_group_name_H-M   'P 1'
#
loop_
_entity.id
_entity.type
_entity.pdbx_description
1 polymer ?
#
loop_
_entity_poly.entity_id
_entity_poly.type
_entity_poly.pdbx_seq_one_letter_code
_entity_poly.pdbx_strand_id
1 'polypeptide(L)'
;MQITDLRIRNFKSIKDMHISDIENALILVGKNDTGKTAVLDAVRAVGGDYLVREEDFRENFPNVEIGVELRITEDDLKRLHRFGVVSAYRRPEAWYREFCRKLPSFLPDGGTEADSGKGTDSDRTFSGGTLKFEFSVNREGRTRYSDGKQKDNRYIPKIFPHIYFMDTQRDLKKFQDDLLLMQEDDLLKRMRSGCIKSRSS
;
A
#
# COMPACT_ATOMS: atom_id res chain seq x y z
N MET A 1 -2.26 0.04 9.01
CA MET A 1 -2.24 0.90 7.81
C MET A 1 -3.63 0.97 7.24
N GLN A 2 -4.03 2.13 6.71
CA GLN A 2 -5.38 2.39 6.20
C GLN A 2 -5.29 3.28 4.97
N ILE A 3 -6.07 2.97 3.93
CA ILE A 3 -6.27 3.87 2.79
C ILE A 3 -7.25 4.95 3.23
N THR A 4 -6.85 6.23 3.16
CA THR A 4 -7.67 7.38 3.56
C THR A 4 -8.19 8.17 2.37
N ASP A 5 -7.49 8.09 1.24
CA ASP A 5 -7.88 8.74 0.00
C ASP A 5 -7.53 7.85 -1.20
N LEU A 6 -8.41 7.83 -2.19
CA LEU A 6 -8.26 7.05 -3.40
C LEU A 6 -8.74 7.86 -4.61
N ARG A 7 -7.86 8.06 -5.58
CA ARG A 7 -8.20 8.67 -6.86
C ARG A 7 -7.90 7.73 -8.01
N ILE A 8 -8.89 7.45 -8.85
CA ILE A 8 -8.79 6.51 -9.97
C ILE A 8 -9.03 7.26 -11.27
N ARG A 9 -8.11 7.12 -12.23
CA ARG A 9 -8.21 7.73 -13.54
C ARG A 9 -8.00 6.71 -14.66
N ASN A 10 -8.82 6.83 -15.69
CA ASN A 10 -8.71 6.10 -16.95
C ASN A 10 -8.72 4.58 -16.79
N PHE A 11 -9.44 4.07 -15.81
CA PHE A 11 -9.50 2.64 -15.50
C PHE A 11 -10.91 2.10 -15.70
N LYS A 12 -11.08 1.13 -16.59
CA LYS A 12 -12.36 0.51 -16.94
C LYS A 12 -13.41 1.56 -17.26
N SER A 13 -14.56 1.55 -16.58
CA SER A 13 -15.63 2.54 -16.73
C SER A 13 -15.30 3.90 -16.10
N ILE A 14 -14.25 3.98 -15.25
CA ILE A 14 -13.91 5.18 -14.48
C ILE A 14 -13.05 6.11 -15.31
N LYS A 15 -13.52 7.32 -15.60
CA LYS A 15 -12.75 8.39 -16.23
C LYS A 15 -11.88 9.12 -15.21
N ASP A 16 -12.50 9.67 -14.17
CA ASP A 16 -11.87 10.29 -13.01
C ASP A 16 -12.84 10.12 -11.84
N MET A 17 -12.39 9.51 -10.77
CA MET A 17 -13.13 9.31 -9.53
C MET A 17 -12.22 9.60 -8.36
N HIS A 18 -12.73 10.36 -7.40
CA HIS A 18 -12.03 10.68 -6.17
C HIS A 18 -12.91 10.29 -4.98
N ILE A 19 -12.35 9.53 -4.06
CA ILE A 19 -12.98 9.08 -2.83
C ILE A 19 -12.08 9.53 -1.71
N SER A 20 -12.50 10.53 -0.94
CA SER A 20 -11.78 11.08 0.21
C SER A 20 -12.39 10.62 1.53
N ASP A 21 -11.68 10.89 2.60
CA ASP A 21 -12.15 10.70 3.97
C ASP A 21 -12.60 9.25 4.26
N ILE A 22 -11.85 8.28 3.71
CA ILE A 22 -12.09 6.87 4.00
C ILE A 22 -11.60 6.60 5.43
N GLU A 23 -12.54 6.35 6.33
CA GLU A 23 -12.24 5.99 7.71
C GLU A 23 -12.14 4.47 7.88
N ASN A 24 -13.06 3.85 8.64
CA ASN A 24 -12.99 2.42 8.98
C ASN A 24 -13.57 1.50 7.90
N ALA A 25 -14.43 2.02 7.03
CA ALA A 25 -15.07 1.26 5.97
C ALA A 25 -15.46 2.15 4.78
N LEU A 26 -15.38 1.58 3.59
CA LEU A 26 -15.93 2.16 2.37
C LEU A 26 -17.05 1.26 1.85
N ILE A 27 -18.27 1.80 1.78
CA ILE A 27 -19.44 1.09 1.27
C ILE A 27 -19.81 1.64 -0.11
N LEU A 28 -19.66 0.80 -1.14
CA LEU A 28 -20.02 1.15 -2.51
C LEU A 28 -21.42 0.63 -2.85
N VAL A 29 -22.36 1.54 -3.07
CA VAL A 29 -23.75 1.23 -3.42
C VAL A 29 -24.06 1.74 -4.83
N GLY A 30 -24.81 0.97 -5.60
CA GLY A 30 -25.22 1.36 -6.95
C GLY A 30 -25.72 0.18 -7.76
N LYS A 31 -26.29 0.46 -8.94
CA LYS A 31 -26.74 -0.56 -9.91
C LYS A 31 -25.54 -1.40 -10.39
N ASN A 32 -25.80 -2.57 -10.96
CA ASN A 32 -24.77 -3.33 -11.65
C ASN A 32 -24.18 -2.47 -12.77
N ASP A 33 -22.89 -2.66 -13.05
CA ASP A 33 -22.10 -1.91 -14.05
C ASP A 33 -21.79 -0.43 -13.76
N THR A 34 -22.05 0.04 -12.53
CA THR A 34 -21.70 1.43 -12.13
C THR A 34 -20.24 1.64 -11.71
N GLY A 35 -19.37 0.67 -11.93
CA GLY A 35 -17.94 0.80 -11.62
C GLY A 35 -17.53 0.37 -10.20
N LYS A 36 -18.44 -0.21 -9.38
CA LYS A 36 -18.08 -0.71 -8.02
C LYS A 36 -16.93 -1.71 -8.05
N THR A 37 -17.00 -2.70 -8.93
CA THR A 37 -15.94 -3.69 -9.11
C THR A 37 -14.65 -3.05 -9.63
N ALA A 38 -14.76 -2.02 -10.49
CA ALA A 38 -13.59 -1.29 -10.96
C ALA A 38 -12.83 -0.58 -9.83
N VAL A 39 -13.52 -0.06 -8.82
CA VAL A 39 -12.86 0.51 -7.62
C VAL A 39 -12.08 -0.57 -6.86
N LEU A 40 -12.69 -1.73 -6.64
CA LEU A 40 -12.01 -2.84 -5.95
C LEU A 40 -10.80 -3.35 -6.75
N ASP A 41 -10.97 -3.52 -8.07
CA ASP A 41 -9.87 -3.95 -8.94
C ASP A 41 -8.75 -2.91 -9.02
N ALA A 42 -9.06 -1.62 -8.94
CA ALA A 42 -8.06 -0.55 -8.86
C ALA A 42 -7.20 -0.70 -7.59
N VAL A 43 -7.81 -0.92 -6.43
CA VAL A 43 -7.08 -1.13 -5.18
C VAL A 43 -6.25 -2.41 -5.25
N ARG A 44 -6.78 -3.49 -5.84
CA ARG A 44 -6.05 -4.75 -6.07
C ARG A 44 -4.87 -4.58 -7.02
N ALA A 45 -5.02 -3.73 -8.05
CA ALA A 45 -3.92 -3.43 -8.99
C ALA A 45 -2.76 -2.73 -8.28
N VAL A 46 -3.04 -1.79 -7.38
CA VAL A 46 -2.01 -1.14 -6.55
C VAL A 46 -1.29 -2.15 -5.65
N GLY A 47 -2.02 -3.12 -5.09
CA GLY A 47 -1.46 -4.20 -4.26
C GLY A 47 -0.70 -5.28 -5.04
N GLY A 48 -0.82 -5.30 -6.37
CA GLY A 48 -0.22 -6.34 -7.23
C GLY A 48 -1.07 -7.60 -7.40
N ASP A 49 -2.30 -7.63 -6.86
CA ASP A 49 -3.21 -8.77 -6.92
C ASP A 49 -4.16 -8.72 -8.13
N TYR A 50 -4.06 -7.70 -8.96
CA TYR A 50 -4.79 -7.55 -10.21
C TYR A 50 -3.86 -7.09 -11.32
N LEU A 51 -3.78 -7.87 -12.40
CA LEU A 51 -3.03 -7.50 -13.59
C LEU A 51 -3.91 -6.65 -14.50
N VAL A 52 -3.54 -5.39 -14.67
CA VAL A 52 -4.22 -4.47 -15.60
C VAL A 52 -3.96 -4.93 -17.03
N ARG A 53 -5.04 -5.16 -17.79
CA ARG A 53 -5.01 -5.65 -19.17
C ARG A 53 -5.37 -4.54 -20.14
N GLU A 54 -5.19 -4.77 -21.45
CA GLU A 54 -5.54 -3.82 -22.51
C GLU A 54 -7.00 -3.37 -22.45
N GLU A 55 -7.92 -4.27 -22.13
CA GLU A 55 -9.36 -4.01 -21.99
C GLU A 55 -9.73 -3.10 -20.81
N ASP A 56 -8.82 -2.94 -19.85
CA ASP A 56 -9.04 -2.10 -18.67
C ASP A 56 -8.70 -0.62 -18.94
N PHE A 57 -8.01 -0.33 -20.05
CA PHE A 57 -7.68 1.02 -20.43
C PHE A 57 -8.86 1.70 -21.12
N ARG A 58 -9.10 2.94 -20.77
CA ARG A 58 -10.04 3.76 -21.55
C ARG A 58 -9.42 4.12 -22.91
N GLU A 59 -10.29 4.21 -23.93
CA GLU A 59 -9.90 4.65 -25.26
C GLU A 59 -9.17 6.00 -25.19
N ASN A 60 -8.09 6.13 -25.97
CA ASN A 60 -7.27 7.34 -26.11
C ASN A 60 -6.42 7.74 -24.89
N PHE A 61 -6.39 6.94 -23.83
CA PHE A 61 -5.50 7.21 -22.70
C PHE A 61 -4.35 6.19 -22.66
N PRO A 62 -3.10 6.68 -22.55
CA PRO A 62 -1.92 5.80 -22.56
C PRO A 62 -1.69 5.09 -21.21
N ASN A 63 -2.21 5.67 -20.12
CA ASN A 63 -1.95 5.19 -18.77
C ASN A 63 -3.24 5.07 -17.96
N VAL A 64 -3.27 4.09 -17.08
CA VAL A 64 -4.11 4.03 -15.90
C VAL A 64 -3.36 4.68 -14.75
N GLU A 65 -4.01 5.53 -13.96
CA GLU A 65 -3.42 6.23 -12.83
C GLU A 65 -4.28 6.05 -11.59
N ILE A 66 -3.67 5.63 -10.48
CA ILE A 66 -4.36 5.41 -9.21
C ILE A 66 -3.56 6.12 -8.11
N GLY A 67 -4.08 7.25 -7.64
CA GLY A 67 -3.54 7.98 -6.49
C GLY A 67 -4.04 7.36 -5.20
N VAL A 68 -3.16 7.19 -4.24
CA VAL A 68 -3.46 6.60 -2.93
C VAL A 68 -2.84 7.43 -1.83
N GLU A 69 -3.60 7.65 -0.77
CA GLU A 69 -3.10 8.14 0.49
C GLU A 69 -3.23 7.05 1.56
N LEU A 70 -2.11 6.74 2.22
CA LEU A 70 -2.04 5.75 3.30
C LEU A 70 -1.79 6.44 4.63
N ARG A 71 -2.66 6.19 5.59
CA ARG A 71 -2.41 6.45 7.00
C ARG A 71 -1.56 5.31 7.57
N ILE A 72 -0.39 5.64 8.10
CA ILE A 72 0.55 4.70 8.72
C ILE A 72 0.66 5.05 10.20
N THR A 73 0.25 4.13 11.06
CA THR A 73 0.31 4.34 12.51
C THR A 73 1.71 4.03 13.06
N GLU A 74 1.98 4.46 14.28
CA GLU A 74 3.22 4.10 14.99
C GLU A 74 3.39 2.57 15.10
N ASP A 75 2.32 1.84 15.37
CA ASP A 75 2.36 0.39 15.46
C ASP A 75 2.66 -0.27 14.12
N ASP A 76 2.18 0.29 13.02
CA ASP A 76 2.55 -0.16 11.68
C ASP A 76 4.05 0.03 11.42
N LEU A 77 4.63 1.17 11.82
CA LEU A 77 6.07 1.42 11.71
C LEU A 77 6.89 0.45 12.56
N LYS A 78 6.45 0.17 13.79
CA LYS A 78 7.08 -0.85 14.65
C LYS A 78 7.06 -2.24 14.00
N ARG A 79 5.94 -2.60 13.34
CA ARG A 79 5.82 -3.86 12.58
C ARG A 79 6.78 -3.89 11.40
N LEU A 80 6.82 -2.85 10.57
CA LEU A 80 7.73 -2.73 9.43
C LEU A 80 9.20 -2.83 9.87
N HIS A 81 9.59 -2.16 10.97
CA HIS A 81 10.91 -2.25 11.54
C HIS A 81 11.24 -3.67 11.99
N ARG A 82 10.34 -4.33 12.73
CA ARG A 82 10.52 -5.71 13.21
C ARG A 82 10.78 -6.69 12.08
N PHE A 83 10.12 -6.50 10.94
CA PHE A 83 10.30 -7.35 9.75
C PHE A 83 11.45 -6.90 8.83
N GLY A 84 12.17 -5.83 9.19
CA GLY A 84 13.26 -5.31 8.37
C GLY A 84 12.81 -4.80 7.00
N VAL A 85 11.55 -4.39 6.88
CA VAL A 85 11.01 -3.81 5.64
C VAL A 85 11.66 -2.45 5.42
N VAL A 86 11.94 -2.09 4.16
CA VAL A 86 12.61 -0.85 3.76
C VAL A 86 14.09 -0.82 4.14
N SER A 87 14.47 -1.25 5.34
CA SER A 87 15.85 -1.17 5.83
C SER A 87 16.18 -2.29 6.82
N ALA A 88 17.43 -2.72 6.84
CA ALA A 88 17.95 -3.73 7.77
C ALA A 88 18.51 -3.14 9.08
N TYR A 89 18.39 -1.83 9.29
CA TYR A 89 18.87 -1.23 10.54
C TYR A 89 18.11 -1.76 11.75
N ARG A 90 18.85 -2.24 12.75
CA ARG A 90 18.26 -2.79 13.98
C ARG A 90 17.84 -1.69 14.96
N ARG A 91 18.54 -0.54 14.96
CA ARG A 91 18.22 0.60 15.83
C ARG A 91 16.98 1.33 15.26
N PRO A 92 15.92 1.50 16.06
CA PRO A 92 14.68 2.13 15.61
C PRO A 92 14.87 3.50 14.97
N GLU A 93 15.69 4.36 15.58
CA GLU A 93 15.94 5.72 15.10
C GLU A 93 16.64 5.72 13.72
N ALA A 94 17.63 4.85 13.56
CA ALA A 94 18.35 4.70 12.29
C ALA A 94 17.43 4.13 11.20
N TRP A 95 16.59 3.17 11.56
CA TRP A 95 15.62 2.60 10.66
C TRP A 95 14.57 3.65 10.23
N TYR A 96 14.02 4.41 11.17
CA TYR A 96 12.98 5.41 10.89
C TYR A 96 13.53 6.54 10.00
N ARG A 97 14.74 7.01 10.26
CA ARG A 97 15.40 8.00 9.39
C ARG A 97 15.58 7.48 7.97
N GLU A 98 15.97 6.21 7.84
CA GLU A 98 16.11 5.58 6.52
C GLU A 98 14.75 5.36 5.84
N PHE A 99 13.71 5.04 6.60
CA PHE A 99 12.34 4.94 6.13
C PHE A 99 11.87 6.27 5.52
N CYS A 100 11.98 7.38 6.25
CA CYS A 100 11.65 8.72 5.75
C CYS A 100 12.50 9.12 4.53
N ARG A 101 13.77 8.77 4.50
CA ARG A 101 14.67 9.05 3.37
C ARG A 101 14.24 8.30 2.10
N LYS A 102 13.78 7.05 2.24
CA LYS A 102 13.36 6.19 1.11
C LYS A 102 11.93 6.44 0.66
N LEU A 103 11.13 7.07 1.50
CA LEU A 103 9.74 7.42 1.26
C LEU A 103 9.54 8.93 1.50
N PRO A 104 10.08 9.78 0.61
CA PRO A 104 10.15 11.22 0.84
C PRO A 104 8.79 11.94 0.82
N SER A 105 7.72 11.28 0.35
CA SER A 105 6.36 11.78 0.46
C SER A 105 5.64 11.37 1.77
N PHE A 106 6.33 10.62 2.64
CA PHE A 106 5.81 10.34 3.98
C PHE A 106 5.89 11.61 4.84
N LEU A 107 4.75 12.05 5.35
CA LEU A 107 4.60 13.21 6.23
C LEU A 107 4.30 12.70 7.65
N PRO A 108 5.23 12.82 8.60
CA PRO A 108 5.00 12.46 9.99
C PRO A 108 3.94 13.35 10.66
N ASP A 109 3.21 12.80 11.62
CA ASP A 109 2.26 13.56 12.43
C ASP A 109 2.98 14.64 13.23
N GLY A 110 2.49 15.89 13.13
CA GLY A 110 3.08 17.05 13.80
C GLY A 110 4.33 17.63 13.13
N GLY A 111 4.77 17.08 11.99
CA GLY A 111 5.88 17.61 11.19
C GLY A 111 5.39 18.47 10.03
N THR A 112 6.02 19.61 9.81
CA THR A 112 5.96 20.32 8.52
C THR A 112 6.98 19.71 7.56
N GLU A 113 6.78 19.83 6.24
CA GLU A 113 7.69 19.29 5.19
C GLU A 113 9.18 19.64 5.37
N ALA A 114 9.48 20.65 6.19
CA ALA A 114 10.83 21.16 6.45
C ALA A 114 11.57 20.45 7.60
N ASP A 115 10.90 19.60 8.40
CA ASP A 115 11.45 19.12 9.69
C ASP A 115 11.93 17.65 9.66
N SER A 116 12.38 17.19 8.51
CA SER A 116 12.98 15.85 8.36
C SER A 116 14.34 15.68 9.04
N GLY A 117 14.70 16.50 10.04
CA GLY A 117 16.03 16.43 10.66
C GLY A 117 16.27 17.10 12.00
N LYS A 118 15.35 17.87 12.56
CA LYS A 118 15.62 18.58 13.84
C LYS A 118 14.36 18.62 14.73
N GLY A 119 14.08 17.55 15.41
CA GLY A 119 13.14 17.52 16.52
C GLY A 119 13.84 16.90 17.73
N THR A 120 14.21 17.70 18.69
CA THR A 120 14.64 17.29 20.03
C THR A 120 13.41 16.88 20.83
N ASP A 121 12.96 15.64 20.66
CA ASP A 121 12.11 15.00 21.64
C ASP A 121 12.56 13.54 21.78
N SER A 122 13.28 13.28 22.86
CA SER A 122 14.06 12.05 23.09
C SER A 122 13.19 10.81 23.37
N ASP A 123 11.87 10.87 23.22
CA ASP A 123 10.97 9.78 23.61
C ASP A 123 10.04 9.26 22.49
N ARG A 124 10.09 9.82 21.27
CA ARG A 124 9.30 9.35 20.14
C ARG A 124 10.18 8.79 19.03
N THR A 125 10.54 7.54 19.15
CA THR A 125 11.32 6.84 18.13
C THR A 125 10.58 6.69 16.80
N PHE A 126 9.26 6.52 16.83
CA PHE A 126 8.39 6.45 15.66
C PHE A 126 7.26 7.47 15.78
N SER A 127 7.04 8.25 14.74
CA SER A 127 5.83 9.05 14.57
C SER A 127 5.03 8.50 13.42
N GLY A 128 3.77 8.18 13.64
CA GLY A 128 2.82 7.86 12.58
C GLY A 128 2.72 9.01 11.58
N GLY A 129 2.05 8.80 10.46
CA GLY A 129 1.96 9.83 9.43
C GLY A 129 1.17 9.37 8.22
N THR A 130 1.25 10.18 7.17
CA THR A 130 0.56 9.98 5.91
C THR A 130 1.55 9.82 4.76
N LEU A 131 1.35 8.81 3.92
CA LEU A 131 2.12 8.60 2.71
C LEU A 131 1.21 8.76 1.50
N LYS A 132 1.57 9.70 0.59
CA LYS A 132 0.87 9.91 -0.68
C LYS A 132 1.71 9.40 -1.84
N PHE A 133 1.09 8.62 -2.73
CA PHE A 133 1.75 8.15 -3.93
C PHE A 133 0.75 7.90 -5.06
N GLU A 134 1.27 7.77 -6.27
CA GLU A 134 0.52 7.42 -7.46
C GLU A 134 1.07 6.13 -8.07
N PHE A 135 0.19 5.18 -8.27
CA PHE A 135 0.45 3.98 -9.06
C PHE A 135 0.02 4.24 -10.48
N SER A 136 0.85 3.89 -11.45
CA SER A 136 0.51 4.00 -12.86
C SER A 136 0.91 2.74 -13.64
N VAL A 137 0.10 2.42 -14.63
CA VAL A 137 0.36 1.34 -15.58
C VAL A 137 0.21 1.87 -16.99
N ASN A 138 1.19 1.60 -17.86
CA ASN A 138 1.08 1.90 -19.29
C ASN A 138 0.53 0.70 -20.08
N ARG A 139 0.19 0.89 -21.36
CA ARG A 139 -0.32 -0.19 -22.25
C ARG A 139 0.68 -1.33 -22.48
N GLU A 140 1.96 -1.12 -22.22
CA GLU A 140 2.98 -2.16 -22.26
C GLU A 140 3.04 -3.00 -20.98
N GLY A 141 2.13 -2.75 -20.01
CA GLY A 141 2.09 -3.43 -18.71
C GLY A 141 3.17 -2.99 -17.72
N ARG A 142 3.90 -1.90 -18.00
CA ARG A 142 4.90 -1.37 -17.07
C ARG A 142 4.22 -0.62 -15.93
N THR A 143 4.45 -1.10 -14.72
CA THR A 143 3.95 -0.48 -13.48
C THR A 143 4.99 0.46 -12.88
N ARG A 144 4.53 1.55 -12.27
CA ARG A 144 5.37 2.50 -11.53
C ARG A 144 4.65 3.00 -10.29
N TYR A 145 5.43 3.25 -9.25
CA TYR A 145 4.95 3.88 -8.01
C TYR A 145 5.68 5.21 -7.81
N SER A 146 5.00 6.31 -8.07
CA SER A 146 5.54 7.67 -7.91
C SER A 146 5.06 8.27 -6.59
N ASP A 147 5.97 8.83 -5.80
CA ASP A 147 5.65 9.54 -4.57
C ASP A 147 5.77 11.07 -4.69
N GLY A 148 5.72 11.58 -5.91
CA GLY A 148 5.87 13.00 -6.22
C GLY A 148 7.32 13.50 -6.25
N LYS A 149 8.23 12.87 -5.52
CA LYS A 149 9.67 13.19 -5.49
C LYS A 149 10.52 12.18 -6.27
N GLN A 150 10.07 10.92 -6.31
CA GLN A 150 10.68 9.84 -7.07
C GLN A 150 9.70 9.29 -8.09
N LYS A 151 10.12 9.18 -9.35
CA LYS A 151 9.26 8.69 -10.45
C LYS A 151 8.93 7.20 -10.36
N ASP A 152 9.74 6.42 -9.63
CA ASP A 152 9.52 4.99 -9.40
C ASP A 152 10.14 4.59 -8.07
N ASN A 153 9.32 4.55 -7.03
CA ASN A 153 9.75 4.19 -5.68
C ASN A 153 9.47 2.71 -5.39
N ARG A 154 10.49 1.87 -5.53
CA ARG A 154 10.44 0.43 -5.29
C ARG A 154 10.12 0.00 -3.85
N TYR A 155 10.06 0.94 -2.92
CA TYR A 155 9.74 0.65 -1.52
C TYR A 155 8.24 0.71 -1.22
N ILE A 156 7.47 1.46 -2.00
CA ILE A 156 6.01 1.58 -1.85
C ILE A 156 5.32 0.20 -1.92
N PRO A 157 5.53 -0.65 -2.94
CA PRO A 157 4.88 -1.96 -2.99
C PRO A 157 5.28 -2.89 -1.83
N LYS A 158 6.42 -2.64 -1.17
CA LYS A 158 6.88 -3.44 -0.03
C LYS A 158 6.17 -3.09 1.28
N ILE A 159 5.66 -1.87 1.38
CA ILE A 159 4.95 -1.38 2.57
C ILE A 159 3.44 -1.37 2.36
N PHE A 160 2.96 -1.44 1.11
CA PHE A 160 1.54 -1.46 0.83
C PHE A 160 0.88 -2.65 1.55
N PRO A 161 -0.27 -2.44 2.23
CA PRO A 161 -0.93 -3.50 2.96
C PRO A 161 -1.38 -4.62 2.02
N HIS A 162 -1.29 -5.86 2.46
CA HIS A 162 -1.86 -6.98 1.72
C HIS A 162 -3.38 -6.88 1.72
N ILE A 163 -3.99 -7.03 0.54
CA ILE A 163 -5.43 -6.89 0.35
C ILE A 163 -6.03 -8.28 0.19
N TYR A 164 -6.96 -8.62 1.07
CA TYR A 164 -7.72 -9.84 0.98
C TYR A 164 -9.03 -9.57 0.26
N PHE A 165 -9.24 -10.24 -0.86
CA PHE A 165 -10.47 -10.16 -1.63
C PHE A 165 -11.37 -11.35 -1.30
N MET A 166 -12.55 -11.07 -0.75
CA MET A 166 -13.58 -12.09 -0.52
C MET A 166 -14.64 -11.96 -1.58
N ASP A 167 -14.81 -13.00 -2.40
CA ASP A 167 -15.83 -13.07 -3.44
C ASP A 167 -17.23 -13.24 -2.83
N THR A 168 -18.26 -12.76 -3.54
CA THR A 168 -19.66 -12.87 -3.16
C THR A 168 -20.21 -14.30 -3.27
N GLN A 169 -19.57 -15.17 -4.03
CA GLN A 169 -19.88 -16.59 -4.02
C GLN A 169 -19.35 -17.18 -2.70
N ARG A 170 -20.29 -17.33 -1.75
CA ARG A 170 -20.04 -17.88 -0.42
C ARG A 170 -19.69 -19.36 -0.49
N ASP A 171 -18.50 -19.68 -0.92
CA ASP A 171 -17.90 -20.95 -0.60
C ASP A 171 -17.34 -20.83 0.85
N LEU A 172 -18.13 -21.34 1.82
CA LEU A 172 -17.75 -21.34 3.23
C LEU A 172 -16.40 -22.00 3.46
N LYS A 173 -16.02 -22.95 2.62
CA LYS A 173 -14.73 -23.62 2.69
C LYS A 173 -13.61 -22.69 2.29
N LYS A 174 -13.77 -21.95 1.17
CA LYS A 174 -12.81 -20.95 0.73
C LYS A 174 -12.67 -19.80 1.74
N PHE A 175 -13.77 -19.38 2.35
CA PHE A 175 -13.74 -18.37 3.41
C PHE A 175 -12.98 -18.85 4.66
N GLN A 176 -13.11 -20.12 5.04
CA GLN A 176 -12.36 -20.70 6.13
C GLN A 176 -10.87 -20.82 5.79
N ASP A 177 -10.55 -21.22 4.56
CA ASP A 177 -9.16 -21.32 4.07
C ASP A 177 -8.51 -19.92 4.01
N ASP A 178 -9.23 -18.89 3.56
CA ASP A 178 -8.75 -17.50 3.53
C ASP A 178 -8.54 -16.93 4.95
N LEU A 179 -9.41 -17.26 5.91
CA LEU A 179 -9.22 -16.92 7.34
C LEU A 179 -8.01 -17.61 7.96
N LEU A 180 -7.77 -18.86 7.61
CA LEU A 180 -6.59 -19.59 8.04
C LEU A 180 -5.32 -18.98 7.45
N LEU A 181 -5.33 -18.63 6.17
CA LEU A 181 -4.22 -17.94 5.51
C LEU A 181 -3.95 -16.56 6.16
N MET A 182 -4.99 -15.80 6.54
CA MET A 182 -4.82 -14.55 7.29
C MET A 182 -4.10 -14.76 8.63
N GLN A 183 -4.39 -15.85 9.33
CA GLN A 183 -3.70 -16.20 10.59
C GLN A 183 -2.30 -16.78 10.35
N GLU A 184 -2.12 -17.54 9.28
CA GLU A 184 -0.84 -18.17 8.94
C GLU A 184 0.14 -17.20 8.29
N ASP A 185 -0.31 -16.14 7.62
CA ASP A 185 0.56 -15.18 6.92
C ASP A 185 1.54 -14.49 7.90
N ASP A 186 1.11 -14.26 9.16
CA ASP A 186 2.00 -13.79 10.24
C ASP A 186 2.97 -14.91 10.71
N LEU A 187 2.56 -16.17 10.66
CA LEU A 187 3.39 -17.33 11.04
C LEU A 187 4.36 -17.72 9.93
N LEU A 188 3.91 -17.74 8.67
CA LEU A 188 4.76 -18.07 7.51
C LEU A 188 5.83 -17.02 7.25
N LYS A 189 5.52 -15.74 7.48
CA LYS A 189 6.55 -14.67 7.46
C LYS A 189 7.60 -14.88 8.56
N ARG A 190 7.19 -15.36 9.74
CA ARG A 190 8.13 -15.72 10.84
C ARG A 190 8.98 -16.93 10.48
N MET A 191 8.43 -17.95 9.82
CA MET A 191 9.17 -19.16 9.44
C MET A 191 10.16 -18.90 8.30
N ARG A 192 9.80 -18.10 7.28
CA ARG A 192 10.70 -17.74 6.18
C ARG A 192 11.87 -16.87 6.64
N SER A 193 11.70 -16.01 7.64
CA SER A 193 12.79 -15.24 8.24
C SER A 193 13.72 -16.10 9.14
N GLY A 194 13.23 -17.22 9.66
CA GLY A 194 14.03 -18.17 10.46
C GLY A 194 14.84 -19.16 9.61
N CYS A 195 14.36 -19.52 8.43
CA CYS A 195 14.99 -20.55 7.58
C CYS A 195 16.25 -20.07 6.82
N ILE A 196 16.50 -18.75 6.76
CA ILE A 196 17.70 -18.19 6.09
C ILE A 196 18.95 -18.28 7.00
N LYS A 197 18.80 -18.59 8.29
CA LYS A 197 19.92 -18.64 9.24
C LYS A 197 20.59 -20.03 9.45
N SER A 198 20.11 -21.09 8.80
CA SER A 198 20.65 -22.44 9.01
C SER A 198 21.45 -23.02 7.82
N ARG A 199 21.93 -22.20 6.90
CA ARG A 199 22.84 -22.62 5.82
C ARG A 199 24.08 -21.75 5.72
N SER A 200 24.85 -21.70 6.82
CA SER A 200 26.27 -21.33 6.79
C SER A 200 26.91 -21.88 8.06
N SER A 201 27.24 -23.14 8.01
CA SER A 201 28.25 -23.78 8.83
C SER A 201 28.92 -24.80 7.95
#